data_128071eacb68e3c24432b65c12dce1f0
#
_entry.id   128071eacb68e3c24432b65c12dce1f0
#
_cell.length_a   1.000
_cell.length_b   1.000
_cell.length_c   1.000
_cell.angle_alpha   90.00
_cell.angle_beta   90.00
_cell.angle_gamma   90.00
#
_symmetry.space_group_name_H-M   'P 1'
#
loop_
_entity.id
_entity.type
_entity.pdbx_description
1 polymer ?
#
loop_
_entity_poly.entity_id
_entity_poly.type
_entity_poly.pdbx_seq_one_letter_code
_entity_poly.pdbx_strand_id
1 'polypeptide(L)'
;MELMDRARAFAALGEESRLAIIDLLALADLAPSELGSRLVIPTNLMTHHLHILEQAGLIVRRRSEGDARRVYVQRTQACNQLMGAAGGLPRPHRVAFVCSHNSARSQLAESYWRTVSDIPVVSAGTRPADQVHPRAVTVGRRHGLDLTRAAPKLAEDVL
;
A
#
# COMPACT_ATOMS: atom_id res chain seq x y z
N MET A 1 12.13 8.55 -19.24
CA MET A 1 11.03 8.01 -20.09
C MET A 1 11.09 8.73 -21.42
N GLU A 2 11.23 8.00 -22.50
CA GLU A 2 11.32 8.54 -23.86
C GLU A 2 9.99 9.12 -24.34
N LEU A 3 10.02 9.95 -25.41
CA LEU A 3 8.83 10.64 -25.92
C LEU A 3 7.72 9.65 -26.33
N MET A 4 8.08 8.55 -27.00
CA MET A 4 7.12 7.54 -27.42
C MET A 4 6.47 6.81 -26.23
N ASP A 5 7.23 6.54 -25.18
CA ASP A 5 6.70 5.92 -23.97
C ASP A 5 5.74 6.85 -23.23
N ARG A 6 6.06 8.16 -23.21
CA ARG A 6 5.16 9.17 -22.66
C ARG A 6 3.85 9.26 -23.43
N ALA A 7 3.92 9.25 -24.76
CA ALA A 7 2.73 9.30 -25.61
C ALA A 7 1.82 8.08 -25.36
N ARG A 8 2.41 6.86 -25.25
CA ARG A 8 1.67 5.63 -24.92
C ARG A 8 1.03 5.71 -23.52
N ALA A 9 1.75 6.21 -22.55
CA ALA A 9 1.25 6.38 -21.20
C ALA A 9 0.06 7.35 -21.15
N PHE A 10 0.15 8.51 -21.81
CA PHE A 10 -0.98 9.45 -21.90
C PHE A 10 -2.16 8.88 -22.67
N ALA A 11 -1.93 8.14 -23.75
CA ALA A 11 -2.99 7.45 -24.48
C ALA A 11 -3.70 6.37 -23.60
N ALA A 12 -2.93 5.65 -22.78
CA ALA A 12 -3.50 4.71 -21.83
C ALA A 12 -4.32 5.40 -20.74
N LEU A 13 -3.93 6.58 -20.28
CA LEU A 13 -4.65 7.37 -19.26
C LEU A 13 -5.84 8.16 -19.82
N GLY A 14 -5.94 8.32 -21.14
CA GLY A 14 -7.00 9.10 -21.79
C GLY A 14 -8.39 8.45 -21.76
N GLU A 15 -8.63 7.49 -20.87
CA GLU A 15 -9.92 6.83 -20.66
C GLU A 15 -10.24 6.80 -19.17
N GLU A 16 -11.47 7.18 -18.83
CA GLU A 16 -11.93 7.46 -17.46
C GLU A 16 -11.68 6.31 -16.49
N SER A 17 -12.05 5.08 -16.88
CA SER A 17 -11.88 3.91 -15.99
C SER A 17 -10.40 3.62 -15.70
N ARG A 18 -9.53 3.78 -16.68
CA ARG A 18 -8.09 3.57 -16.48
C ARG A 18 -7.48 4.65 -15.60
N LEU A 19 -7.91 5.90 -15.75
CA LEU A 19 -7.50 6.98 -14.86
C LEU A 19 -7.96 6.71 -13.41
N ALA A 20 -9.23 6.30 -13.23
CA ALA A 20 -9.77 5.95 -11.92
C ALA A 20 -9.03 4.76 -11.26
N ILE A 21 -8.61 3.76 -12.04
CA ILE A 21 -7.76 2.67 -11.54
C ILE A 21 -6.44 3.23 -11.01
N ILE A 22 -5.78 4.09 -11.78
CA ILE A 22 -4.53 4.72 -11.36
C ILE A 22 -4.71 5.55 -10.10
N ASP A 23 -5.79 6.31 -9.96
CA ASP A 23 -6.07 7.12 -8.77
C ASP A 23 -6.27 6.25 -7.52
N LEU A 24 -7.01 5.14 -7.63
CA LEU A 24 -7.14 4.18 -6.52
C LEU A 24 -5.80 3.55 -6.12
N LEU A 25 -4.96 3.21 -7.10
CA LEU A 25 -3.63 2.65 -6.87
C LEU A 25 -2.62 3.67 -6.32
N ALA A 26 -2.96 4.95 -6.30
CA ALA A 26 -2.18 5.96 -5.59
C ALA A 26 -2.26 5.82 -4.06
N LEU A 27 -3.35 5.24 -3.58
CA LEU A 27 -3.65 5.11 -2.16
C LEU A 27 -3.23 3.76 -1.58
N ALA A 28 -3.29 2.69 -2.38
CA ALA A 28 -2.96 1.34 -1.94
C ALA A 28 -2.76 0.39 -3.13
N ASP A 29 -1.97 -0.65 -2.91
CA ASP A 29 -1.92 -1.81 -3.80
C ASP A 29 -3.21 -2.61 -3.66
N LEU A 30 -3.89 -2.89 -4.76
CA LEU A 30 -5.20 -3.53 -4.77
C LEU A 30 -5.20 -4.78 -5.67
N ALA A 31 -5.96 -5.79 -5.27
CA ALA A 31 -6.20 -6.93 -6.13
C ALA A 31 -7.15 -6.53 -7.29
N PRO A 32 -7.07 -7.18 -8.47
CA PRO A 32 -7.98 -6.90 -9.59
C PRO A 32 -9.46 -6.98 -9.21
N SER A 33 -9.84 -7.91 -8.34
CA SER A 33 -11.21 -8.04 -7.84
C SER A 33 -11.64 -6.87 -6.96
N GLU A 34 -10.72 -6.33 -6.15
CA GLU A 34 -10.98 -5.16 -5.31
C GLU A 34 -11.16 -3.89 -6.15
N LEU A 35 -10.34 -3.72 -7.20
CA LEU A 35 -10.49 -2.65 -8.18
C LEU A 35 -11.85 -2.74 -8.89
N GLY A 36 -12.21 -3.95 -9.37
CA GLY A 36 -13.49 -4.19 -10.03
C GLY A 36 -14.69 -3.89 -9.14
N SER A 37 -14.63 -4.28 -7.87
CA SER A 37 -15.71 -4.02 -6.91
C SER A 37 -15.85 -2.52 -6.60
N ARG A 38 -14.75 -1.79 -6.42
CA ARG A 38 -14.78 -0.36 -6.08
C ARG A 38 -15.23 0.53 -7.24
N LEU A 39 -14.84 0.16 -8.47
CA LEU A 39 -15.18 0.92 -9.67
C LEU A 39 -16.43 0.40 -10.40
N VAL A 40 -17.03 -0.69 -9.88
CA VAL A 40 -18.20 -1.35 -10.50
C VAL A 40 -17.90 -1.76 -11.95
N ILE A 41 -16.67 -2.27 -12.19
CA ILE A 41 -16.22 -2.71 -13.51
C ILE A 41 -16.24 -4.25 -13.57
N PRO A 42 -16.89 -4.85 -14.59
CA PRO A 42 -16.88 -6.30 -14.80
C PRO A 42 -15.46 -6.86 -14.97
N THR A 43 -15.23 -8.10 -14.53
CA THR A 43 -13.91 -8.75 -14.49
C THR A 43 -13.19 -8.77 -15.85
N ASN A 44 -13.92 -9.06 -16.92
CA ASN A 44 -13.37 -9.08 -18.29
C ASN A 44 -12.88 -7.69 -18.72
N LEU A 45 -13.65 -6.65 -18.44
CA LEU A 45 -13.30 -5.28 -18.78
C LEU A 45 -12.15 -4.77 -17.88
N MET A 46 -12.17 -5.10 -16.57
CA MET A 46 -11.06 -4.83 -15.66
C MET A 46 -9.75 -5.47 -16.16
N THR A 47 -9.81 -6.72 -16.60
CA THR A 47 -8.64 -7.41 -17.17
C THR A 47 -8.09 -6.68 -18.39
N HIS A 48 -8.97 -6.18 -19.26
CA HIS A 48 -8.59 -5.40 -20.43
C HIS A 48 -7.92 -4.06 -20.05
N HIS A 49 -8.52 -3.30 -19.13
CA HIS A 49 -7.94 -2.04 -18.66
C HIS A 49 -6.57 -2.24 -18.00
N LEU A 50 -6.45 -3.25 -17.14
CA LEU A 50 -5.17 -3.57 -16.50
C LEU A 50 -4.10 -3.99 -17.52
N HIS A 51 -4.48 -4.72 -18.57
CA HIS A 51 -3.53 -5.10 -19.62
C HIS A 51 -2.99 -3.87 -20.36
N ILE A 52 -3.85 -2.92 -20.74
CA ILE A 52 -3.44 -1.66 -21.40
C ILE A 52 -2.50 -0.85 -20.51
N LEU A 53 -2.83 -0.71 -19.23
CA LEU A 53 -2.01 0.03 -18.27
C LEU A 53 -0.65 -0.63 -18.03
N GLU A 54 -0.61 -1.97 -18.00
CA GLU A 54 0.61 -2.76 -17.85
C GLU A 54 1.51 -2.66 -19.10
N GLN A 55 0.94 -2.74 -20.31
CA GLN A 55 1.67 -2.51 -21.56
C GLN A 55 2.21 -1.10 -21.70
N ALA A 56 1.52 -0.12 -21.13
CA ALA A 56 1.99 1.28 -21.06
C ALA A 56 3.04 1.52 -19.97
N GLY A 57 3.41 0.50 -19.19
CA GLY A 57 4.39 0.58 -18.12
C GLY A 57 3.92 1.38 -16.90
N LEU A 58 2.60 1.60 -16.75
CA LEU A 58 2.03 2.41 -15.67
C LEU A 58 1.77 1.59 -14.41
N ILE A 59 1.53 0.30 -14.54
CA ILE A 59 1.31 -0.64 -13.45
C ILE A 59 2.16 -1.88 -13.58
N VAL A 60 2.30 -2.61 -12.48
CA VAL A 60 2.93 -3.93 -12.41
C VAL A 60 2.10 -4.83 -11.51
N ARG A 61 2.05 -6.12 -11.81
CA ARG A 61 1.42 -7.14 -10.97
C ARG A 61 2.47 -7.84 -10.12
N ARG A 62 2.21 -7.90 -8.82
CA ARG A 62 3.09 -8.61 -7.88
C ARG A 62 2.31 -9.63 -7.08
N ARG A 63 2.90 -10.80 -6.89
CA ARG A 63 2.35 -11.82 -5.97
C ARG A 63 2.59 -11.39 -4.53
N SER A 64 1.62 -11.67 -3.69
CA SER A 64 1.78 -11.45 -2.25
C SER A 64 2.86 -12.37 -1.67
N GLU A 65 3.74 -11.81 -0.85
CA GLU A 65 4.73 -12.61 -0.11
C GLU A 65 4.10 -13.48 0.96
N GLY A 66 2.94 -13.09 1.48
CA GLY A 66 2.22 -13.83 2.52
C GLY A 66 1.23 -14.87 2.00
N ASP A 67 0.73 -14.71 0.77
CA ASP A 67 -0.17 -15.66 0.10
C ASP A 67 0.07 -15.61 -1.40
N ALA A 68 0.85 -16.54 -1.92
CA ALA A 68 1.24 -16.61 -3.33
C ALA A 68 0.05 -16.74 -4.31
N ARG A 69 -1.16 -17.04 -3.82
CA ARG A 69 -2.40 -17.06 -4.63
C ARG A 69 -2.95 -15.66 -4.89
N ARG A 70 -2.57 -14.68 -4.09
CA ARG A 70 -3.01 -13.30 -4.26
C ARG A 70 -2.03 -12.53 -5.13
N VAL A 71 -2.59 -11.79 -6.09
CA VAL A 71 -1.86 -10.86 -6.95
C VAL A 71 -2.37 -9.46 -6.67
N TYR A 72 -1.46 -8.54 -6.46
CA TYR A 72 -1.75 -7.12 -6.29
C TYR A 72 -1.25 -6.33 -7.49
N VAL A 73 -1.98 -5.29 -7.83
CA VAL A 73 -1.62 -4.31 -8.85
C VAL A 73 -1.02 -3.10 -8.14
N GLN A 74 0.10 -2.61 -8.63
CA GLN A 74 0.85 -1.48 -8.08
C GLN A 74 1.17 -0.48 -9.18
N ARG A 75 1.20 0.81 -8.84
CA ARG A 75 1.76 1.83 -9.75
C ARG A 75 3.27 1.65 -9.87
N THR A 76 3.78 1.83 -11.09
CA THR A 76 5.24 1.88 -11.31
C THR A 76 5.82 3.25 -10.89
N GLN A 77 7.13 3.31 -10.71
CA GLN A 77 7.82 4.58 -10.50
C GLN A 77 7.60 5.54 -11.69
N ALA A 78 7.57 5.02 -12.92
CA ALA A 78 7.29 5.81 -14.11
C ALA A 78 5.90 6.45 -14.06
N CYS A 79 4.89 5.70 -13.60
CA CYS A 79 3.55 6.23 -13.39
C CYS A 79 3.56 7.36 -12.34
N ASN A 80 4.24 7.17 -11.22
CA ASN A 80 4.34 8.17 -10.17
C ASN A 80 5.05 9.46 -10.64
N GLN A 81 6.06 9.33 -11.49
CA GLN A 81 6.73 10.49 -12.10
C GLN A 81 5.84 11.23 -13.10
N LEU A 82 5.01 10.49 -13.87
CA LEU A 82 4.12 11.06 -14.88
C LEU A 82 2.91 11.77 -14.26
N MET A 83 2.30 11.14 -13.26
CA MET A 83 1.10 11.66 -12.59
C MET A 83 1.42 12.76 -11.57
N GLY A 84 2.70 13.00 -11.31
CA GLY A 84 3.12 13.70 -10.12
C GLY A 84 2.95 12.81 -8.88
N ALA A 85 3.51 13.16 -7.76
CA ALA A 85 3.06 12.61 -6.49
C ALA A 85 1.54 12.84 -6.45
N ALA A 86 0.75 11.77 -6.38
CA ALA A 86 -0.71 11.77 -6.47
C ALA A 86 -1.23 13.02 -5.77
N GLY A 87 -1.86 13.90 -6.50
CA GLY A 87 -2.11 15.31 -6.19
C GLY A 87 -2.17 15.51 -4.70
N GLY A 88 -1.10 16.03 -4.14
CA GLY A 88 -0.68 16.01 -2.74
C GLY A 88 -1.78 15.59 -1.79
N LEU A 89 -1.82 14.32 -1.44
CA LEU A 89 -2.56 13.97 -0.21
C LEU A 89 -2.02 14.92 0.87
N PRO A 90 -2.89 15.67 1.54
CA PRO A 90 -2.43 16.55 2.60
C PRO A 90 -1.56 15.72 3.55
N ARG A 91 -0.44 16.29 3.99
CA ARG A 91 0.44 15.60 4.93
C ARG A 91 -0.43 15.05 6.07
N PRO A 92 -0.42 13.74 6.34
CA PRO A 92 -1.31 13.19 7.34
C PRO A 92 -0.94 13.75 8.72
N HIS A 93 -1.92 14.07 9.52
CA HIS A 93 -1.69 14.50 10.90
C HIS A 93 -1.21 13.35 11.78
N ARG A 94 -1.57 12.11 11.42
CA ARG A 94 -1.19 10.88 12.13
C ARG A 94 -1.23 9.70 11.17
N VAL A 95 -0.35 8.72 11.39
CA VAL A 95 -0.31 7.44 10.68
C VAL A 95 -0.69 6.31 11.64
N ALA A 96 -1.48 5.36 11.18
CA ALA A 96 -1.83 4.17 11.95
C ALA A 96 -1.44 2.90 11.18
N PHE A 97 -0.66 2.03 11.81
CA PHE A 97 -0.35 0.71 11.30
C PHE A 97 -1.23 -0.34 11.97
N VAL A 98 -2.10 -0.99 11.23
CA VAL A 98 -3.05 -1.96 11.77
C VAL A 98 -2.75 -3.35 11.23
N CYS A 99 -2.74 -4.35 12.11
CA CYS A 99 -2.71 -5.78 11.75
C CYS A 99 -3.66 -6.57 12.65
N SER A 100 -3.70 -7.89 12.52
CA SER A 100 -4.63 -8.69 13.33
C SER A 100 -4.31 -8.62 14.83
N HIS A 101 -3.04 -8.87 15.21
CA HIS A 101 -2.69 -9.08 16.63
C HIS A 101 -1.87 -7.94 17.26
N ASN A 102 -1.43 -6.96 16.48
CA ASN A 102 -0.51 -5.89 16.97
C ASN A 102 0.70 -6.42 17.76
N SER A 103 1.15 -7.63 17.43
CA SER A 103 2.23 -8.30 18.16
C SER A 103 3.56 -8.32 17.40
N ALA A 104 3.56 -8.05 16.08
CA ALA A 104 4.77 -8.05 15.26
C ALA A 104 4.73 -6.97 14.17
N ARG A 105 4.02 -7.20 13.05
CA ARG A 105 4.06 -6.36 11.84
C ARG A 105 3.84 -4.88 12.11
N SER A 106 2.72 -4.54 12.72
CA SER A 106 2.35 -3.15 12.99
C SER A 106 3.24 -2.50 14.08
N GLN A 107 3.72 -3.28 15.03
CA GLN A 107 4.68 -2.79 16.04
C GLN A 107 6.05 -2.45 15.42
N LEU A 108 6.56 -3.32 14.54
CA LEU A 108 7.78 -3.05 13.80
C LEU A 108 7.63 -1.84 12.88
N ALA A 109 6.49 -1.73 12.20
CA ALA A 109 6.19 -0.59 11.33
C ALA A 109 6.10 0.73 12.11
N GLU A 110 5.42 0.76 13.25
CA GLU A 110 5.37 1.92 14.14
C GLU A 110 6.77 2.33 14.61
N SER A 111 7.55 1.36 15.11
CA SER A 111 8.90 1.62 15.58
C SER A 111 9.82 2.16 14.47
N TYR A 112 9.76 1.57 13.28
CA TYR A 112 10.52 2.04 12.12
C TYR A 112 10.07 3.44 11.68
N TRP A 113 8.76 3.69 11.60
CA TRP A 113 8.24 5.00 11.20
C TRP A 113 8.78 6.13 12.07
N ARG A 114 8.89 5.91 13.37
CA ARG A 114 9.45 6.88 14.32
C ARG A 114 10.91 7.24 14.04
N THR A 115 11.65 6.38 13.32
CA THR A 115 13.05 6.67 12.94
C THR A 115 13.18 7.48 11.66
N VAL A 116 12.15 7.50 10.81
CA VAL A 116 12.20 8.09 9.45
C VAL A 116 11.23 9.24 9.25
N SER A 117 10.35 9.53 10.21
CA SER A 117 9.30 10.55 10.07
C SER A 117 8.96 11.20 11.41
N ASP A 118 8.67 12.48 11.36
CA ASP A 118 8.17 13.29 12.47
C ASP A 118 6.64 13.27 12.59
N ILE A 119 5.94 12.62 11.64
CA ILE A 119 4.49 12.48 11.68
C ILE A 119 4.09 11.52 12.81
N PRO A 120 3.20 11.92 13.72
CA PRO A 120 2.71 11.05 14.78
C PRO A 120 2.21 9.71 14.27
N VAL A 121 2.56 8.66 14.99
CA VAL A 121 2.27 7.29 14.56
C VAL A 121 1.74 6.44 15.73
N VAL A 122 0.82 5.54 15.41
CA VAL A 122 0.33 4.51 16.32
C VAL A 122 0.30 3.17 15.61
N SER A 123 0.29 2.09 16.38
CA SER A 123 -0.06 0.77 15.85
C SER A 123 -1.18 0.12 16.65
N ALA A 124 -1.95 -0.74 15.99
CA ALA A 124 -3.07 -1.43 16.62
C ALA A 124 -3.34 -2.80 15.98
N GLY A 125 -4.18 -3.59 16.64
CA GLY A 125 -4.69 -4.85 16.15
C GLY A 125 -6.20 -4.92 16.21
N THR A 126 -6.82 -5.64 15.27
CA THR A 126 -8.25 -5.92 15.33
C THR A 126 -8.60 -6.96 16.40
N ARG A 127 -7.61 -7.76 16.81
CA ARG A 127 -7.65 -8.73 17.91
C ARG A 127 -6.27 -8.77 18.54
N PRO A 128 -5.93 -7.81 19.42
CA PRO A 128 -4.60 -7.69 19.96
C PRO A 128 -4.20 -8.93 20.77
N ALA A 129 -2.93 -9.29 20.70
CA ALA A 129 -2.34 -10.32 21.57
C ALA A 129 -2.01 -9.70 22.95
N ASP A 130 -1.72 -10.55 23.93
CA ASP A 130 -1.37 -10.10 25.28
C ASP A 130 -0.01 -9.36 25.31
N GLN A 131 0.90 -9.73 24.39
CA GLN A 131 2.23 -9.14 24.34
C GLN A 131 2.81 -9.10 22.91
N VAL A 132 3.84 -8.27 22.72
CA VAL A 132 4.63 -8.27 21.49
C VAL A 132 5.36 -9.60 21.34
N HIS A 133 5.34 -10.15 20.14
CA HIS A 133 5.94 -11.46 19.87
C HIS A 133 7.47 -11.41 20.07
N PRO A 134 8.08 -12.35 20.84
CA PRO A 134 9.53 -12.31 21.14
C PRO A 134 10.45 -12.24 19.91
N ARG A 135 10.05 -12.91 18.80
CA ARG A 135 10.77 -12.80 17.53
C ARG A 135 10.74 -11.40 16.94
N ALA A 136 9.62 -10.66 17.11
CA ALA A 136 9.56 -9.28 16.63
C ALA A 136 10.49 -8.37 17.42
N VAL A 137 10.61 -8.56 18.74
CA VAL A 137 11.57 -7.85 19.58
C VAL A 137 13.02 -8.16 19.13
N THR A 138 13.32 -9.45 18.88
CA THR A 138 14.64 -9.86 18.41
C THR A 138 15.00 -9.28 17.06
N VAL A 139 14.06 -9.32 16.09
CA VAL A 139 14.24 -8.76 14.75
C VAL A 139 14.37 -7.24 14.83
N GLY A 140 13.48 -6.57 15.58
CA GLY A 140 13.55 -5.13 15.79
C GLY A 140 14.93 -4.70 16.27
N ARG A 141 15.46 -5.34 17.31
CA ARG A 141 16.79 -5.03 17.87
C ARG A 141 17.91 -5.15 16.82
N ARG A 142 17.86 -6.17 15.93
CA ARG A 142 18.85 -6.33 14.84
C ARG A 142 18.84 -5.18 13.84
N HIS A 143 17.71 -4.48 13.73
CA HIS A 143 17.53 -3.33 12.86
C HIS A 143 17.50 -1.98 13.61
N GLY A 144 17.98 -1.95 14.85
CA GLY A 144 18.06 -0.73 15.65
C GLY A 144 16.69 -0.22 16.17
N LEU A 145 15.67 -1.07 16.17
CA LEU A 145 14.34 -0.73 16.65
C LEU A 145 14.12 -1.28 18.06
N ASP A 146 13.64 -0.44 18.97
CA ASP A 146 13.30 -0.84 20.34
C ASP A 146 11.81 -1.10 20.50
N LEU A 147 11.46 -2.37 20.71
CA LEU A 147 10.10 -2.81 21.00
C LEU A 147 9.92 -3.31 22.45
N THR A 148 10.89 -3.08 23.33
CA THR A 148 10.87 -3.63 24.70
C THR A 148 9.74 -3.05 25.55
N ARG A 149 9.32 -1.81 25.26
CA ARG A 149 8.19 -1.12 25.93
C ARG A 149 6.91 -1.11 25.09
N ALA A 150 6.91 -1.78 23.96
CA ALA A 150 5.75 -1.83 23.07
C ALA A 150 4.69 -2.80 23.64
N ALA A 151 3.44 -2.40 23.57
CA ALA A 151 2.30 -3.20 23.98
C ALA A 151 1.25 -3.27 22.85
N PRO A 152 0.63 -4.43 22.63
CA PRO A 152 -0.50 -4.53 21.71
C PRO A 152 -1.67 -3.67 22.17
N LYS A 153 -2.34 -3.01 21.21
CA LYS A 153 -3.48 -2.10 21.43
C LYS A 153 -4.63 -2.50 20.53
N LEU A 154 -5.87 -2.36 21.00
CA LEU A 154 -7.05 -2.58 20.19
C LEU A 154 -7.23 -1.40 19.21
N ALA A 155 -7.65 -1.69 17.97
CA ALA A 155 -7.80 -0.65 16.96
C ALA A 155 -8.86 0.39 17.34
N GLU A 156 -9.95 -0.03 17.96
CA GLU A 156 -11.04 0.84 18.42
C GLU A 156 -10.61 1.84 19.50
N ASP A 157 -9.55 1.52 20.26
CA ASP A 157 -9.08 2.39 21.36
C ASP A 157 -8.13 3.50 20.85
N VAL A 158 -7.59 3.39 19.64
CA VAL A 158 -6.51 4.27 19.17
C VAL A 158 -6.79 4.93 17.81
N LEU A 159 -7.82 4.51 17.08
CA LEU A 159 -8.24 5.10 15.80
C LEU A 159 -9.42 6.03 15.97
#